data_d9053a67731ad8f2c6c54a684617163b
#
_entry.id   d9053a67731ad8f2c6c54a684617163b
#
_cell.length_a   1.000
_cell.length_b   1.000
_cell.length_c   1.000
_cell.angle_alpha   90.00
_cell.angle_beta   90.00
_cell.angle_gamma   90.00
#
_symmetry.space_group_name_H-M   'P 1'
#
loop_
_entity.id
_entity.type
_entity.pdbx_description
1 polymer ?
#
loop_
_entity_poly.entity_id
_entity_poly.type
_entity_poly.pdbx_seq_one_letter_code
_entity_poly.pdbx_strand_id
1 'polypeptide(L)'
;MDSNIAIEARHASKIYELRSKEKKSDVKFYALKDLNFEIKKGQVVGILGTNGSGKSTMSIILAGICDPDEGEIIVNGTQALIAINTGLNAQLTGLENIELKGALLGLSKKRIEEIKEGVINFAEIGDFLYQPVKKYSSGMKSRLGFSINLCLDPDIMIVDEALSVGDKGFAEKCLNKMTELKEQGKTIIFI
;
A
#
# COMPACT_ATOMS: atom_id res chain seq x y z
N MET A 1 8.51 2.46 24.88
CA MET A 1 8.55 2.05 23.47
C MET A 1 9.75 2.72 22.83
N ASP A 2 10.57 1.99 22.11
CA ASP A 2 11.71 2.58 21.43
C ASP A 2 11.18 3.49 20.29
N SER A 3 11.46 4.79 20.38
CA SER A 3 10.98 5.80 19.42
C SER A 3 11.50 5.58 17.99
N ASN A 4 12.44 4.64 17.82
CA ASN A 4 13.10 4.32 16.55
C ASN A 4 12.42 3.16 15.77
N ILE A 5 11.42 2.50 16.35
CA ILE A 5 10.71 1.40 15.69
C ILE A 5 9.58 1.97 14.82
N ALA A 6 9.52 1.57 13.54
CA ALA A 6 8.43 1.88 12.63
C ALA A 6 7.30 0.86 12.73
N ILE A 7 7.65 -0.43 12.70
CA ILE A 7 6.70 -1.54 12.83
C ILE A 7 7.28 -2.59 13.77
N GLU A 8 6.44 -3.12 14.66
CA GLU A 8 6.75 -4.24 15.52
C GLU A 8 5.63 -5.28 15.44
N ALA A 9 5.97 -6.53 15.19
CA ALA A 9 5.06 -7.67 15.24
C ALA A 9 5.40 -8.54 16.44
N ARG A 10 4.40 -8.88 17.25
CA ARG A 10 4.51 -9.72 18.43
C ARG A 10 3.51 -10.86 18.34
N HIS A 11 4.02 -12.07 18.11
CA HIS A 11 3.23 -13.31 18.02
C HIS A 11 2.04 -13.18 17.05
N ALA A 12 2.20 -12.36 15.98
CA ALA A 12 1.12 -12.05 15.06
C ALA A 12 0.80 -13.23 14.13
N SER A 13 -0.47 -13.65 14.13
CA SER A 13 -0.97 -14.72 13.24
C SER A 13 -2.21 -14.25 12.49
N LYS A 14 -2.37 -14.72 11.24
CA LYS A 14 -3.58 -14.53 10.45
C LYS A 14 -4.17 -15.84 10.01
N ILE A 15 -5.45 -16.05 10.32
CA ILE A 15 -6.15 -17.31 10.16
C ILE A 15 -7.33 -17.11 9.19
N TYR A 16 -7.45 -17.97 8.20
CA TYR A 16 -8.61 -18.04 7.33
C TYR A 16 -9.36 -19.35 7.54
N GLU A 17 -10.68 -19.29 7.51
CA GLU A 17 -11.53 -20.47 7.54
C GLU A 17 -11.79 -20.97 6.12
N LEU A 18 -11.34 -22.19 5.84
CA LEU A 18 -11.55 -22.85 4.56
C LEU A 18 -12.73 -23.80 4.66
N ARG A 19 -13.75 -23.63 3.81
CA ARG A 19 -14.86 -24.57 3.70
C ARG A 19 -14.37 -25.89 3.11
N SER A 20 -14.44 -26.95 3.89
CA SER A 20 -14.13 -28.30 3.38
C SER A 20 -15.38 -28.91 2.73
N LYS A 21 -15.23 -29.45 1.49
CA LYS A 21 -16.31 -30.18 0.81
C LYS A 21 -16.62 -31.53 1.50
N GLU A 22 -15.68 -32.09 2.23
CA GLU A 22 -15.77 -33.45 2.80
C GLU A 22 -16.01 -33.49 4.32
N LYS A 23 -15.71 -32.40 5.02
CA LYS A 23 -15.92 -32.33 6.48
C LYS A 23 -16.95 -31.28 6.83
N LYS A 24 -17.89 -31.62 7.74
CA LYS A 24 -18.89 -30.67 8.29
C LYS A 24 -18.31 -29.56 9.18
N SER A 25 -16.99 -29.46 9.25
CA SER A 25 -16.27 -28.44 10.03
C SER A 25 -15.32 -27.64 9.16
N ASP A 26 -15.29 -26.32 9.31
CA ASP A 26 -14.34 -25.45 8.67
C ASP A 26 -12.91 -25.76 9.14
N VAL A 27 -11.96 -25.75 8.21
CA VAL A 27 -10.53 -26.02 8.51
C VAL A 27 -9.84 -24.68 8.66
N LYS A 28 -9.20 -24.46 9.81
CA LYS A 28 -8.37 -23.27 10.05
C LYS A 28 -7.08 -23.36 9.23
N PHE A 29 -6.81 -22.35 8.43
CA PHE A 29 -5.60 -22.19 7.64
C PHE A 29 -4.83 -20.96 8.13
N TYR A 30 -3.62 -21.17 8.64
CA TYR A 30 -2.72 -20.08 9.03
C TYR A 30 -2.03 -19.54 7.78
N ALA A 31 -2.46 -18.38 7.30
CA ALA A 31 -1.77 -17.67 6.22
C ALA A 31 -0.48 -17.03 6.72
N LEU A 32 -0.46 -16.59 7.98
CA LEU A 32 0.70 -16.14 8.72
C LEU A 32 0.64 -16.78 10.11
N LYS A 33 1.77 -17.22 10.65
CA LYS A 33 1.82 -17.90 11.94
C LYS A 33 2.97 -17.41 12.79
N ASP A 34 2.65 -16.92 13.99
CA ASP A 34 3.59 -16.52 15.05
C ASP A 34 4.73 -15.62 14.56
N LEU A 35 4.38 -14.56 13.88
CA LEU A 35 5.35 -13.59 13.36
C LEU A 35 5.90 -12.73 14.49
N ASN A 36 7.22 -12.64 14.55
CA ASN A 36 7.95 -11.82 15.51
C ASN A 36 9.07 -11.09 14.78
N PHE A 37 8.97 -9.76 14.64
CA PHE A 37 10.00 -8.94 14.02
C PHE A 37 9.85 -7.46 14.36
N GLU A 38 10.92 -6.70 14.14
CA GLU A 38 10.96 -5.25 14.26
C GLU A 38 11.52 -4.64 12.97
N ILE A 39 10.91 -3.54 12.51
CA ILE A 39 11.42 -2.69 11.43
C ILE A 39 11.66 -1.31 12.00
N LYS A 40 12.88 -0.80 11.88
CA LYS A 40 13.25 0.54 12.36
C LYS A 40 12.87 1.61 11.34
N LYS A 41 12.64 2.82 11.82
CA LYS A 41 12.39 4.00 10.97
C LYS A 41 13.55 4.21 9.99
N GLY A 42 13.22 4.54 8.75
CA GLY A 42 14.19 4.77 7.68
C GLY A 42 14.81 3.50 7.08
N GLN A 43 14.44 2.31 7.54
CA GLN A 43 14.90 1.06 6.92
C GLN A 43 14.20 0.79 5.58
N VAL A 44 14.96 0.16 4.68
CA VAL A 44 14.42 -0.49 3.48
C VAL A 44 14.50 -2.00 3.69
N VAL A 45 13.36 -2.67 3.67
CA VAL A 45 13.22 -4.11 3.97
C VAL A 45 12.60 -4.82 2.78
N GLY A 46 13.14 -5.97 2.39
CA GLY A 46 12.55 -6.87 1.40
C GLY A 46 11.98 -8.12 2.07
N ILE A 47 10.71 -8.44 1.82
CA ILE A 47 10.05 -9.66 2.27
C ILE A 47 9.99 -10.63 1.08
N LEU A 48 10.74 -11.71 1.16
CA LEU A 48 10.85 -12.69 0.09
C LEU A 48 10.09 -13.97 0.45
N GLY A 49 9.53 -14.62 -0.56
CA GLY A 49 8.84 -15.89 -0.38
C GLY A 49 8.22 -16.38 -1.68
N THR A 50 7.92 -17.68 -1.73
CA THR A 50 7.23 -18.32 -2.87
C THR A 50 5.77 -17.89 -2.96
N ASN A 51 5.11 -18.17 -4.08
CA ASN A 51 3.66 -17.96 -4.21
C ASN A 51 2.92 -18.79 -3.16
N GLY A 52 1.94 -18.17 -2.50
CA GLY A 52 1.18 -18.80 -1.42
C GLY A 52 1.86 -18.77 -0.03
N SER A 53 3.05 -18.15 0.13
CA SER A 53 3.73 -18.03 1.43
C SER A 53 3.14 -16.97 2.38
N GLY A 54 2.05 -16.32 2.02
CA GLY A 54 1.39 -15.31 2.86
C GLY A 54 1.80 -13.87 2.60
N LYS A 55 2.62 -13.58 1.57
CA LYS A 55 3.09 -12.21 1.25
C LYS A 55 1.96 -11.19 1.13
N SER A 56 0.94 -11.47 0.32
CA SER A 56 -0.21 -10.57 0.16
C SER A 56 -1.01 -10.38 1.45
N THR A 57 -1.07 -11.41 2.32
CA THR A 57 -1.66 -11.27 3.66
C THR A 57 -0.81 -10.35 4.53
N MET A 58 0.52 -10.47 4.45
CA MET A 58 1.44 -9.59 5.15
C MET A 58 1.27 -8.13 4.68
N SER A 59 1.20 -7.88 3.36
CA SER A 59 0.97 -6.52 2.81
C SER A 59 -0.27 -5.87 3.40
N ILE A 60 -1.38 -6.61 3.46
CA ILE A 60 -2.67 -6.12 3.94
C ILE A 60 -2.62 -5.80 5.45
N ILE A 61 -1.97 -6.65 6.25
CA ILE A 61 -1.83 -6.45 7.69
C ILE A 61 -0.88 -5.28 7.99
N LEU A 62 0.29 -5.24 7.34
CA LEU A 62 1.24 -4.14 7.51
C LEU A 62 0.66 -2.80 7.07
N ALA A 63 -0.26 -2.80 6.12
CA ALA A 63 -0.99 -1.61 5.68
C ALA A 63 -2.16 -1.22 6.61
N GLY A 64 -2.43 -1.98 7.68
CA GLY A 64 -3.54 -1.73 8.59
C GLY A 64 -4.93 -1.90 7.96
N ILE A 65 -5.02 -2.66 6.86
CA ILE A 65 -6.30 -2.93 6.17
C ILE A 65 -7.07 -4.02 6.92
N CYS A 66 -6.36 -4.96 7.54
CA CYS A 66 -6.96 -5.90 8.48
C CYS A 66 -6.01 -6.17 9.66
N ASP A 67 -6.59 -6.53 10.81
CA ASP A 67 -5.84 -6.88 12.00
C ASP A 67 -5.41 -8.36 11.98
N PRO A 68 -4.34 -8.74 12.71
CA PRO A 68 -4.04 -10.13 13.01
C PRO A 68 -5.16 -10.75 13.87
N ASP A 69 -5.32 -12.08 13.79
CA ASP A 69 -6.29 -12.80 14.61
C ASP A 69 -5.70 -13.21 15.96
N GLU A 70 -4.37 -13.33 16.05
CA GLU A 70 -3.61 -13.58 17.27
C GLU A 70 -2.40 -12.65 17.33
N GLY A 71 -1.98 -12.27 18.54
CA GLY A 71 -0.88 -11.33 18.73
C GLY A 71 -1.22 -9.91 18.34
N GLU A 72 -0.21 -9.10 18.03
CA GLU A 72 -0.39 -7.70 17.68
C GLU A 72 0.65 -7.22 16.65
N ILE A 73 0.27 -6.19 15.87
CA ILE A 73 1.19 -5.40 15.05
C ILE A 73 1.05 -3.94 15.43
N ILE A 74 2.15 -3.37 15.91
CA ILE A 74 2.25 -1.98 16.35
C ILE A 74 2.91 -1.19 15.23
N VAL A 75 2.25 -0.12 14.77
CA VAL A 75 2.75 0.77 13.71
C VAL A 75 2.91 2.18 14.26
N ASN A 76 4.11 2.72 14.15
CA ASN A 76 4.47 4.06 14.64
C ASN A 76 4.68 5.03 13.47
N GLY A 77 3.59 5.50 12.90
CA GLY A 77 3.56 6.43 11.78
C GLY A 77 2.38 6.21 10.84
N THR A 78 2.27 7.03 9.83
CA THR A 78 1.31 6.86 8.74
C THR A 78 1.80 5.83 7.74
N GLN A 79 0.92 4.96 7.27
CA GLN A 79 1.26 3.87 6.35
C GLN A 79 0.46 3.95 5.06
N ALA A 80 1.05 3.54 3.94
CA ALA A 80 0.37 3.41 2.67
C ALA A 80 0.78 2.12 1.95
N LEU A 81 -0.22 1.40 1.42
CA LEU A 81 -0.02 0.26 0.54
C LEU A 81 0.01 0.74 -0.91
N ILE A 82 1.14 0.51 -1.56
CA ILE A 82 1.32 0.73 -2.98
C ILE A 82 1.18 -0.63 -3.67
N ALA A 83 -0.02 -0.93 -4.10
CA ALA A 83 -0.32 -2.14 -4.87
C ALA A 83 -1.11 -1.77 -6.13
N ILE A 84 -1.07 -2.67 -7.13
CA ILE A 84 -1.76 -2.47 -8.39
C ILE A 84 -3.27 -2.37 -8.14
N ASN A 85 -3.90 -1.27 -8.64
CA ASN A 85 -5.36 -1.06 -8.61
C ASN A 85 -6.03 -0.96 -7.23
N THR A 86 -5.29 -0.75 -6.15
CA THR A 86 -5.89 -0.68 -4.81
C THR A 86 -6.58 0.67 -4.53
N GLY A 87 -7.84 0.58 -4.17
CA GLY A 87 -8.60 1.68 -3.57
C GLY A 87 -9.11 2.74 -4.54
N LEU A 88 -9.08 2.53 -5.86
CA LEU A 88 -9.71 3.42 -6.81
C LEU A 88 -11.18 3.07 -7.03
N ASN A 89 -12.06 4.06 -6.92
CA ASN A 89 -13.46 3.90 -7.31
C ASN A 89 -13.60 4.10 -8.81
N ALA A 90 -14.00 3.03 -9.51
CA ALA A 90 -14.10 3.01 -10.96
C ALA A 90 -15.15 3.98 -11.54
N GLN A 91 -16.15 4.37 -10.77
CA GLN A 91 -17.23 5.28 -11.22
C GLN A 91 -16.83 6.76 -11.10
N LEU A 92 -15.87 7.07 -10.25
CA LEU A 92 -15.35 8.42 -10.06
C LEU A 92 -14.25 8.75 -11.06
N THR A 93 -14.07 10.04 -11.33
CA THR A 93 -12.93 10.57 -12.11
C THR A 93 -11.62 10.41 -11.34
N GLY A 94 -10.49 10.62 -12.00
CA GLY A 94 -9.20 10.63 -11.34
C GLY A 94 -9.12 11.67 -10.22
N LEU A 95 -9.61 12.88 -10.47
CA LEU A 95 -9.62 13.97 -9.48
C LEU A 95 -10.51 13.64 -8.28
N GLU A 96 -11.72 13.13 -8.52
CA GLU A 96 -12.63 12.72 -7.44
C GLU A 96 -12.04 11.56 -6.59
N ASN A 97 -11.26 10.66 -7.19
CA ASN A 97 -10.55 9.62 -6.45
C ASN A 97 -9.47 10.20 -5.52
N ILE A 98 -8.75 11.23 -5.95
CA ILE A 98 -7.78 11.94 -5.10
C ILE A 98 -8.51 12.58 -3.90
N GLU A 99 -9.61 13.28 -4.16
CA GLU A 99 -10.43 13.91 -3.13
C GLU A 99 -11.00 12.90 -2.14
N LEU A 100 -11.57 11.80 -2.66
CA LEU A 100 -12.11 10.73 -1.84
C LEU A 100 -11.04 10.14 -0.91
N LYS A 101 -9.85 9.85 -1.45
CA LYS A 101 -8.75 9.29 -0.66
C LYS A 101 -8.29 10.25 0.43
N GLY A 102 -8.13 11.53 0.10
CA GLY A 102 -7.78 12.57 1.07
C GLY A 102 -8.84 12.74 2.16
N ALA A 103 -10.12 12.73 1.78
CA ALA A 103 -11.24 12.84 2.73
C ALA A 103 -11.32 11.64 3.68
N LEU A 104 -11.12 10.41 3.17
CA LEU A 104 -11.10 9.19 3.98
C LEU A 104 -9.97 9.20 5.01
N LEU A 105 -8.86 9.88 4.71
CA LEU A 105 -7.72 10.05 5.63
C LEU A 105 -7.87 11.27 6.54
N GLY A 106 -9.00 11.99 6.48
CA GLY A 106 -9.26 13.17 7.32
C GLY A 106 -8.42 14.39 6.98
N LEU A 107 -7.87 14.47 5.76
CA LEU A 107 -7.03 15.58 5.34
C LEU A 107 -7.83 16.87 5.16
N SER A 108 -7.20 18.02 5.43
CA SER A 108 -7.78 19.33 5.17
C SER A 108 -7.96 19.58 3.66
N LYS A 109 -8.91 20.44 3.28
CA LYS A 109 -9.11 20.83 1.87
C LYS A 109 -7.84 21.36 1.22
N LYS A 110 -7.07 22.18 1.94
CA LYS A 110 -5.79 22.73 1.47
C LYS A 110 -4.81 21.59 1.15
N ARG A 111 -4.68 20.61 2.04
CA ARG A 111 -3.79 19.46 1.82
C ARG A 111 -4.22 18.60 0.65
N ILE A 112 -5.53 18.43 0.46
CA ILE A 112 -6.07 17.70 -0.71
C ILE A 112 -5.71 18.41 -2.02
N GLU A 113 -5.80 19.74 -2.10
CA GLU A 113 -5.39 20.49 -3.29
C GLU A 113 -3.89 20.37 -3.58
N GLU A 114 -3.04 20.44 -2.55
CA GLU A 114 -1.59 20.20 -2.70
C GLU A 114 -1.30 18.79 -3.25
N ILE A 115 -1.99 17.77 -2.75
CA ILE A 115 -1.88 16.38 -3.22
C ILE A 115 -2.37 16.27 -4.67
N LYS A 116 -3.48 16.90 -5.04
CA LYS A 116 -3.98 16.93 -6.42
C LYS A 116 -2.92 17.42 -7.39
N GLU A 117 -2.30 18.56 -7.11
CA GLU A 117 -1.26 19.13 -7.95
C GLU A 117 -0.07 18.16 -8.10
N GLY A 118 0.38 17.57 -6.98
CA GLY A 118 1.45 16.56 -6.99
C GLY A 118 1.08 15.34 -7.84
N VAL A 119 -0.15 14.82 -7.70
CA VAL A 119 -0.63 13.65 -8.46
C VAL A 119 -0.74 13.96 -9.95
N ILE A 120 -1.27 15.12 -10.33
CA ILE A 120 -1.38 15.55 -11.73
C ILE A 120 0.00 15.54 -12.39
N ASN A 121 0.99 16.13 -11.71
CA ASN A 121 2.36 16.25 -12.23
C ASN A 121 3.09 14.91 -12.27
N PHE A 122 2.81 14.00 -11.33
CA PHE A 122 3.50 12.71 -11.26
C PHE A 122 2.87 11.64 -12.15
N ALA A 123 1.54 11.54 -12.19
CA ALA A 123 0.82 10.49 -12.92
C ALA A 123 0.90 10.62 -14.45
N GLU A 124 0.98 11.84 -14.97
CA GLU A 124 1.10 12.15 -16.42
C GLU A 124 0.03 11.43 -17.26
N ILE A 125 -1.23 11.48 -16.80
CA ILE A 125 -2.36 10.86 -17.51
C ILE A 125 -3.25 11.90 -18.24
N GLY A 126 -2.84 13.17 -18.20
CA GLY A 126 -3.47 14.26 -18.94
C GLY A 126 -4.97 14.39 -18.69
N ASP A 127 -5.73 14.67 -19.74
CA ASP A 127 -7.19 14.91 -19.67
C ASP A 127 -8.01 13.70 -19.16
N PHE A 128 -7.41 12.53 -19.09
CA PHE A 128 -8.06 11.38 -18.47
C PHE A 128 -8.37 11.59 -16.99
N LEU A 129 -7.66 12.50 -16.29
CA LEU A 129 -7.97 12.87 -14.92
C LEU A 129 -9.44 13.31 -14.73
N TYR A 130 -10.06 13.86 -15.78
CA TYR A 130 -11.45 14.29 -15.78
C TYR A 130 -12.44 13.20 -16.22
N GLN A 131 -11.95 12.01 -16.59
CA GLN A 131 -12.78 10.87 -16.99
C GLN A 131 -12.93 9.87 -15.85
N PRO A 132 -14.07 9.13 -15.81
CA PRO A 132 -14.22 8.03 -14.86
C PRO A 132 -13.13 6.95 -15.01
N VAL A 133 -12.60 6.47 -13.88
CA VAL A 133 -11.49 5.50 -13.84
C VAL A 133 -11.82 4.18 -14.54
N LYS A 134 -13.10 3.83 -14.69
CA LYS A 134 -13.51 2.67 -15.51
C LYS A 134 -13.05 2.74 -16.97
N LYS A 135 -12.78 3.95 -17.50
CA LYS A 135 -12.29 4.18 -18.87
C LYS A 135 -10.76 4.09 -18.96
N TYR A 136 -10.04 3.94 -17.84
CA TYR A 136 -8.59 3.93 -17.82
C TYR A 136 -8.05 2.57 -18.23
N SER A 137 -6.91 2.58 -18.92
CA SER A 137 -6.09 1.39 -19.09
C SER A 137 -5.54 0.90 -17.73
N SER A 138 -5.06 -0.34 -17.65
CA SER A 138 -4.40 -0.85 -16.45
C SER A 138 -3.22 0.02 -16.04
N GLY A 139 -2.38 0.44 -17.00
CA GLY A 139 -1.26 1.34 -16.76
C GLY A 139 -1.67 2.68 -16.18
N MET A 140 -2.74 3.31 -16.71
CA MET A 140 -3.25 4.59 -16.18
C MET A 140 -3.79 4.46 -14.75
N LYS A 141 -4.50 3.35 -14.45
CA LYS A 141 -4.97 3.06 -13.08
C LYS A 141 -3.81 2.94 -12.11
N SER A 142 -2.77 2.25 -12.52
CA SER A 142 -1.59 2.06 -11.69
C SER A 142 -0.81 3.35 -11.50
N ARG A 143 -0.63 4.15 -12.57
CA ARG A 143 -0.03 5.48 -12.48
C ARG A 143 -0.78 6.37 -11.48
N LEU A 144 -2.12 6.43 -11.59
CA LEU A 144 -2.94 7.22 -10.67
C LEU A 144 -2.83 6.71 -9.24
N GLY A 145 -3.03 5.40 -9.00
CA GLY A 145 -2.99 4.81 -7.66
C GLY A 145 -1.64 4.99 -6.98
N PHE A 146 -0.54 4.75 -7.71
CA PHE A 146 0.81 4.98 -7.22
C PHE A 146 1.03 6.46 -6.86
N SER A 147 0.67 7.38 -7.77
CA SER A 147 0.86 8.81 -7.56
C SER A 147 0.09 9.33 -6.35
N ILE A 148 -1.14 8.89 -6.14
CA ILE A 148 -1.94 9.26 -4.96
C ILE A 148 -1.22 8.83 -3.68
N ASN A 149 -0.85 7.54 -3.58
CA ASN A 149 -0.21 7.02 -2.38
C ASN A 149 1.15 7.69 -2.09
N LEU A 150 1.89 8.02 -3.16
CA LEU A 150 3.16 8.74 -3.05
C LEU A 150 2.98 10.17 -2.53
N CYS A 151 2.00 10.91 -3.09
CA CYS A 151 1.76 12.31 -2.72
C CYS A 151 1.10 12.47 -1.35
N LEU A 152 0.57 11.39 -0.77
CA LEU A 152 0.12 11.37 0.63
C LEU A 152 1.27 11.48 1.63
N ASP A 153 2.50 11.22 1.17
CA ASP A 153 3.74 11.33 1.94
C ASP A 153 3.74 10.50 3.24
N PRO A 154 3.45 9.20 3.19
CA PRO A 154 3.40 8.35 4.38
C PRO A 154 4.79 8.18 4.99
N ASP A 155 4.83 7.84 6.30
CA ASP A 155 6.07 7.50 7.00
C ASP A 155 6.58 6.11 6.62
N ILE A 156 5.64 5.21 6.29
CA ILE A 156 5.90 3.81 5.98
C ILE A 156 5.20 3.46 4.66
N MET A 157 5.96 2.98 3.69
CA MET A 157 5.48 2.56 2.39
C MET A 157 5.60 1.04 2.24
N ILE A 158 4.50 0.37 2.01
CA ILE A 158 4.46 -1.06 1.67
C ILE A 158 4.26 -1.16 0.17
N VAL A 159 5.22 -1.75 -0.55
CA VAL A 159 5.25 -1.85 -2.01
C VAL A 159 5.10 -3.31 -2.39
N ASP A 160 3.92 -3.68 -2.89
CA ASP A 160 3.59 -5.03 -3.30
C ASP A 160 3.68 -5.14 -4.82
N GLU A 161 4.63 -5.92 -5.36
CA GLU A 161 4.90 -6.19 -6.80
C GLU A 161 4.70 -4.99 -7.76
N ALA A 162 4.38 -3.82 -7.22
CA ALA A 162 3.83 -2.66 -7.95
C ALA A 162 4.82 -1.97 -8.89
N LEU A 163 6.13 -2.26 -8.79
CA LEU A 163 7.14 -1.59 -9.62
C LEU A 163 7.20 -2.14 -11.06
N SER A 164 6.47 -3.21 -11.36
CA SER A 164 6.36 -3.78 -12.71
C SER A 164 5.32 -3.06 -13.59
N VAL A 165 4.74 -1.95 -13.10
CA VAL A 165 3.54 -1.32 -13.68
C VAL A 165 3.88 -0.08 -14.49
N GLY A 166 3.37 -0.07 -15.71
CA GLY A 166 3.52 1.05 -16.63
C GLY A 166 4.58 0.78 -17.71
N ASP A 167 4.92 1.82 -18.45
CA ASP A 167 6.06 1.80 -19.35
C ASP A 167 7.38 1.99 -18.57
N LYS A 168 8.50 1.72 -19.26
CA LYS A 168 9.83 1.83 -18.66
C LYS A 168 10.11 3.22 -18.05
N GLY A 169 9.62 4.29 -18.67
CA GLY A 169 9.83 5.65 -18.19
C GLY A 169 9.16 5.92 -16.85
N PHE A 170 7.92 5.44 -16.68
CA PHE A 170 7.21 5.58 -15.41
C PHE A 170 7.83 4.72 -14.30
N ALA A 171 8.27 3.50 -14.63
CA ALA A 171 8.97 2.63 -13.67
C ALA A 171 10.27 3.29 -13.16
N GLU A 172 11.05 3.90 -14.05
CA GLU A 172 12.27 4.64 -13.67
C GLU A 172 11.94 5.85 -12.78
N LYS A 173 10.88 6.61 -13.12
CA LYS A 173 10.39 7.73 -12.31
C LYS A 173 9.98 7.28 -10.91
N CYS A 174 9.31 6.13 -10.79
CA CYS A 174 8.95 5.53 -9.51
C CYS A 174 10.19 5.14 -8.68
N LEU A 175 11.19 4.50 -9.31
CA LEU A 175 12.43 4.10 -8.62
C LEU A 175 13.21 5.31 -8.12
N ASN A 176 13.33 6.36 -8.94
CA ASN A 176 14.00 7.59 -8.54
C ASN A 176 13.29 8.23 -7.33
N LYS A 177 11.96 8.25 -7.35
CA LYS A 177 11.18 8.79 -6.22
C LYS A 177 11.30 7.93 -4.96
N MET A 178 11.35 6.61 -5.08
CA MET A 178 11.61 5.74 -3.93
C MET A 178 13.00 5.98 -3.33
N THR A 179 14.01 6.26 -4.17
CA THR A 179 15.36 6.60 -3.72
C THR A 179 15.37 7.91 -2.94
N GLU A 180 14.68 8.95 -3.46
CA GLU A 180 14.52 10.22 -2.74
C GLU A 180 13.85 10.03 -1.35
N LEU A 181 12.77 9.24 -1.30
CA LEU A 181 12.05 8.97 -0.06
C LEU A 181 12.91 8.22 0.98
N LYS A 182 13.71 7.27 0.50
CA LYS A 182 14.71 6.59 1.35
C LYS A 182 15.71 7.61 1.93
N GLU A 183 16.22 8.53 1.11
CA GLU A 183 17.16 9.57 1.55
C GLU A 183 16.52 10.55 2.55
N GLN A 184 15.21 10.76 2.45
CA GLN A 184 14.40 11.53 3.42
C GLN A 184 14.10 10.77 4.72
N GLY A 185 14.57 9.52 4.85
CA GLY A 185 14.38 8.70 6.05
C GLY A 185 13.04 7.99 6.14
N LYS A 186 12.29 7.87 5.03
CA LYS A 186 11.05 7.07 4.99
C LYS A 186 11.35 5.60 5.08
N THR A 187 10.47 4.85 5.74
CA THR A 187 10.57 3.38 5.83
C THR A 187 9.89 2.75 4.62
N ILE A 188 10.59 1.84 3.92
CA ILE A 188 10.08 1.20 2.71
C ILE A 188 10.14 -0.32 2.86
N ILE A 189 9.02 -0.99 2.60
CA ILE A 189 8.90 -2.45 2.68
C ILE A 189 8.48 -2.96 1.31
N PHE A 190 9.35 -3.72 0.66
CA PHE A 190 9.06 -4.43 -0.59
C PHE A 190 8.58 -5.85 -0.30
N ILE A 191 7.51 -6.28 -0.97
CA ILE A 191 6.91 -7.62 -0.79
C ILE A 191 6.73 -8.30 -2.14
#